data_55a0f6194ac684893f5fad7fec6c2c0c
#
_entry.id   55a0f6194ac684893f5fad7fec6c2c0c
#
_cell.length_a   1.000
_cell.length_b   1.000
_cell.length_c   1.000
_cell.angle_alpha   90.00
_cell.angle_beta   90.00
_cell.angle_gamma   90.00
#
_symmetry.space_group_name_H-M   'P 1'
#
loop_
_entity.id
_entity.type
_entity.pdbx_description
1 polymer ?
#
loop_
_entity_poly.entity_id
_entity_poly.type
_entity_poly.pdbx_seq_one_letter_code
_entity_poly.pdbx_strand_id
1 'polypeptide(L)'
;YLTNFLLSVIFISYFMPTIHQLIKRKRKSAEKKDKAPGLAFGFNPLKNKPKKYDSPFKKGVCLKVFTTTPKKPNSALRKVARVKLSNGMEVTAYIPGEGHNLQEHSIVMIRGGRVKDLPGVRYHIVRGVYDCGGVEGRKKERSKYGVKKPK
;
A
#
# COMPACT_ATOMS: atom_id res chain seq x y z
N TYR A 1 37.86 20.29 30.02
CA TYR A 1 36.40 20.24 30.11
C TYR A 1 35.73 19.33 29.03
N LEU A 2 36.49 18.73 28.11
CA LEU A 2 35.96 17.87 27.03
C LEU A 2 36.00 16.36 27.37
N THR A 3 36.70 15.96 28.41
CA THR A 3 36.89 14.53 28.73
C THR A 3 35.72 13.91 29.53
N ASN A 4 34.88 14.73 30.18
CA ASN A 4 33.75 14.21 30.97
C ASN A 4 32.47 13.97 30.18
N PHE A 5 32.37 14.44 28.94
CA PHE A 5 31.18 14.21 28.08
C PHE A 5 31.23 12.87 27.33
N LEU A 6 32.40 12.31 27.09
CA LEU A 6 32.59 11.04 26.41
C LEU A 6 32.38 9.79 27.28
N LEU A 7 32.45 9.94 28.61
CA LEU A 7 32.26 8.84 29.56
C LEU A 7 30.80 8.56 29.91
N SER A 8 29.88 9.51 29.67
CA SER A 8 28.45 9.31 29.94
C SER A 8 27.69 8.53 28.85
N VAL A 9 28.27 8.31 27.69
CA VAL A 9 27.61 7.65 26.55
C VAL A 9 27.87 6.14 26.51
N ILE A 10 28.80 5.60 27.30
CA ILE A 10 29.22 4.18 27.22
C ILE A 10 28.56 3.28 28.26
N PHE A 11 27.82 3.82 29.21
CA PHE A 11 27.05 2.99 30.16
C PHE A 11 25.60 2.79 29.71
N ILE A 12 25.37 2.29 28.50
CA ILE A 12 24.19 1.46 28.27
C ILE A 12 24.50 0.11 28.93
N SER A 13 24.30 0.06 30.25
CA SER A 13 24.33 -1.21 30.95
C SER A 13 23.32 -2.14 30.28
N TYR A 14 23.81 -3.19 29.64
CA TYR A 14 23.00 -4.34 29.25
C TYR A 14 22.44 -4.96 30.52
N PHE A 15 21.39 -4.34 31.05
CA PHE A 15 20.69 -4.85 32.20
C PHE A 15 19.91 -6.10 31.76
N MET A 16 20.52 -7.26 31.92
CA MET A 16 19.86 -8.54 31.66
C MET A 16 18.73 -8.70 32.68
N PRO A 17 17.46 -8.66 32.24
CA PRO A 17 16.35 -8.78 33.16
C PRO A 17 16.34 -10.19 33.77
N THR A 18 16.09 -10.28 35.07
CA THR A 18 15.93 -11.57 35.76
C THR A 18 14.64 -12.27 35.31
N ILE A 19 14.57 -13.57 35.51
CA ILE A 19 13.39 -14.39 35.15
C ILE A 19 12.12 -13.83 35.82
N HIS A 20 12.20 -13.43 37.09
CA HIS A 20 11.07 -12.81 37.80
C HIS A 20 10.62 -11.47 37.19
N GLN A 21 11.54 -10.67 36.70
CA GLN A 21 11.20 -9.43 36.00
C GLN A 21 10.53 -9.71 34.67
N LEU A 22 10.98 -10.73 33.92
CA LEU A 22 10.36 -11.13 32.66
C LEU A 22 8.95 -11.70 32.83
N ILE A 23 8.70 -12.47 33.89
CA ILE A 23 7.37 -13.03 34.22
C ILE A 23 6.40 -11.92 34.58
N LYS A 24 6.81 -10.91 35.39
CA LYS A 24 5.96 -9.80 35.80
C LYS A 24 5.68 -8.78 34.68
N ARG A 25 6.57 -8.67 33.71
CA ARG A 25 6.36 -7.75 32.56
C ARG A 25 5.43 -8.38 31.55
N LYS A 26 4.26 -7.77 31.33
CA LYS A 26 3.39 -8.14 30.20
C LYS A 26 4.18 -7.91 28.90
N ARG A 27 4.21 -8.92 28.04
CA ARG A 27 4.81 -8.79 26.70
C ARG A 27 4.03 -7.76 25.92
N LYS A 28 4.71 -6.71 25.43
CA LYS A 28 4.12 -5.78 24.46
C LYS A 28 4.15 -6.47 23.10
N SER A 29 2.99 -6.66 22.47
CA SER A 29 2.94 -7.09 21.08
C SER A 29 3.57 -6.02 20.21
N ALA A 30 4.38 -6.42 19.22
CA ALA A 30 4.92 -5.48 18.24
C ALA A 30 3.77 -4.74 17.52
N GLU A 31 3.87 -3.43 17.41
CA GLU A 31 2.90 -2.65 16.65
C GLU A 31 2.88 -3.13 15.19
N LYS A 32 1.70 -3.45 14.70
CA LYS A 32 1.52 -3.85 13.31
C LYS A 32 1.75 -2.63 12.42
N LYS A 33 2.78 -2.71 11.57
CA LYS A 33 3.03 -1.67 10.55
C LYS A 33 1.90 -1.67 9.53
N ASP A 34 1.47 -0.48 9.11
CA ASP A 34 0.45 -0.31 8.08
C ASP A 34 0.92 -0.95 6.76
N LYS A 35 0.13 -1.90 6.26
CA LYS A 35 0.43 -2.60 5.00
C LYS A 35 0.24 -1.70 3.78
N ALA A 36 -0.66 -0.73 3.87
CA ALA A 36 -1.03 0.20 2.80
C ALA A 36 -1.00 1.67 3.29
N PRO A 37 0.18 2.26 3.52
CA PRO A 37 0.30 3.60 4.10
C PRO A 37 -0.39 4.68 3.28
N GLY A 38 -0.47 4.55 1.96
CA GLY A 38 -1.19 5.51 1.11
C GLY A 38 -2.69 5.61 1.41
N LEU A 39 -3.29 4.60 2.03
CA LEU A 39 -4.70 4.61 2.44
C LEU A 39 -4.88 5.07 3.88
N ALA A 40 -3.86 4.92 4.73
CA ALA A 40 -3.93 5.26 6.16
C ALA A 40 -3.72 6.75 6.46
N PHE A 41 -3.15 7.52 5.52
CA PHE A 41 -2.84 8.91 5.74
C PHE A 41 -3.64 9.83 4.82
N GLY A 42 -4.08 10.94 5.36
CA GLY A 42 -4.59 12.09 4.64
C GLY A 42 -3.78 13.34 4.97
N PHE A 43 -4.05 14.42 4.29
CA PHE A 43 -3.41 15.70 4.49
C PHE A 43 -4.45 16.73 4.96
N ASN A 44 -4.12 17.45 6.01
CA ASN A 44 -4.94 18.57 6.50
C ASN A 44 -4.33 19.88 5.99
N PRO A 45 -4.96 20.56 5.00
CA PRO A 45 -4.41 21.76 4.41
C PRO A 45 -4.38 22.97 5.37
N LEU A 46 -5.33 23.05 6.31
CA LEU A 46 -5.39 24.16 7.28
C LEU A 46 -4.22 24.13 8.27
N LYS A 47 -3.89 22.94 8.76
CA LYS A 47 -2.79 22.72 9.72
C LYS A 47 -1.48 22.39 9.05
N ASN A 48 -1.46 22.22 7.73
CA ASN A 48 -0.33 21.79 6.91
C ASN A 48 0.39 20.56 7.49
N LYS A 49 -0.39 19.59 8.00
CA LYS A 49 0.13 18.38 8.65
C LYS A 49 -0.57 17.12 8.13
N PRO A 50 0.15 15.99 8.01
CA PRO A 50 -0.49 14.72 7.72
C PRO A 50 -1.39 14.32 8.89
N LYS A 51 -2.58 13.79 8.57
CA LYS A 51 -3.53 13.23 9.54
C LYS A 51 -3.70 11.75 9.26
N LYS A 52 -3.51 10.91 10.26
CA LYS A 52 -3.80 9.48 10.16
C LYS A 52 -5.32 9.29 10.22
N TYR A 53 -5.86 8.64 9.19
CA TYR A 53 -7.21 8.08 9.17
C TYR A 53 -7.25 6.93 8.16
N ASP A 54 -7.86 5.85 8.56
CA ASP A 54 -7.96 4.67 7.72
C ASP A 54 -9.11 4.82 6.74
N SER A 55 -8.83 4.59 5.46
CA SER A 55 -9.83 4.54 4.42
C SER A 55 -9.65 3.27 3.58
N PRO A 56 -10.73 2.50 3.30
CA PRO A 56 -10.62 1.26 2.55
C PRO A 56 -10.24 1.51 1.08
N PHE A 57 -10.63 2.66 0.55
CA PHE A 57 -10.38 3.07 -0.83
C PHE A 57 -9.97 4.53 -0.90
N LYS A 58 -9.21 4.88 -1.95
CA LYS A 58 -8.94 6.28 -2.31
C LYS A 58 -9.03 6.46 -3.82
N LYS A 59 -9.53 7.61 -4.23
CA LYS A 59 -9.49 8.08 -5.60
C LYS A 59 -8.09 8.56 -5.96
N GLY A 60 -7.67 8.32 -7.18
CA GLY A 60 -6.41 8.82 -7.71
C GLY A 60 -6.45 9.01 -9.21
N VAL A 61 -5.42 9.62 -9.75
CA VAL A 61 -5.23 9.88 -11.19
C VAL A 61 -4.01 9.11 -11.66
N CYS A 62 -4.12 8.38 -12.76
CA CYS A 62 -3.02 7.66 -13.38
C CYS A 62 -2.01 8.65 -13.95
N LEU A 63 -0.76 8.58 -13.50
CA LEU A 63 0.37 9.34 -14.07
C LEU A 63 0.99 8.60 -15.23
N LYS A 64 1.13 7.28 -15.11
CA LYS A 64 1.73 6.42 -16.14
C LYS A 64 1.19 5.00 -16.03
N VAL A 65 0.94 4.38 -17.17
CA VAL A 65 0.56 2.96 -17.25
C VAL A 65 1.68 2.21 -17.96
N PHE A 66 2.15 1.11 -17.36
CA PHE A 66 3.27 0.34 -17.88
C PHE A 66 3.20 -1.13 -17.46
N THR A 67 4.09 -1.94 -18.00
CA THR A 67 4.21 -3.35 -17.63
C THR A 67 5.48 -3.60 -16.85
N THR A 68 5.42 -4.53 -15.92
CA THR A 68 6.58 -4.98 -15.13
C THR A 68 6.71 -6.49 -15.16
N THR A 69 7.94 -6.97 -15.13
CA THR A 69 8.23 -8.38 -14.98
C THR A 69 8.14 -8.81 -13.52
N PRO A 70 7.58 -9.97 -13.22
CA PRO A 70 7.53 -10.48 -11.86
C PRO A 70 8.94 -10.97 -11.41
N LYS A 71 9.07 -11.21 -10.11
CA LYS A 71 10.27 -11.85 -9.58
C LYS A 71 10.29 -13.34 -9.95
N LYS A 72 11.49 -13.92 -10.01
CA LYS A 72 11.67 -15.39 -10.14
C LYS A 72 10.91 -16.14 -9.03
N PRO A 73 10.29 -17.29 -9.30
CA PRO A 73 10.37 -18.11 -10.53
C PRO A 73 9.35 -17.75 -11.62
N ASN A 74 8.51 -16.71 -11.43
CA ASN A 74 7.43 -16.40 -12.35
C ASN A 74 7.91 -15.54 -13.53
N SER A 75 7.23 -15.69 -14.68
CA SER A 75 7.46 -14.91 -15.89
C SER A 75 6.12 -14.47 -16.45
N ALA A 76 5.96 -13.18 -16.67
CA ALA A 76 4.81 -12.58 -17.36
C ALA A 76 5.03 -11.06 -17.51
N LEU A 77 4.22 -10.39 -18.30
CA LEU A 77 4.13 -8.92 -18.33
C LEU A 77 2.93 -8.47 -17.49
N ARG A 78 3.19 -8.11 -16.23
CA ARG A 78 2.15 -7.64 -15.31
C ARG A 78 1.85 -6.16 -15.56
N LYS A 79 0.57 -5.83 -15.73
CA LYS A 79 0.12 -4.45 -15.98
C LYS A 79 -0.02 -3.70 -14.67
N VAL A 80 0.65 -2.57 -14.58
CA VAL A 80 0.65 -1.71 -13.40
C VAL A 80 0.49 -0.24 -13.82
N ALA A 81 -0.06 0.57 -12.91
CA ALA A 81 -0.16 2.00 -13.09
C ALA A 81 0.48 2.73 -11.92
N ARG A 82 1.18 3.82 -12.20
CA ARG A 82 1.60 4.79 -11.20
C ARG A 82 0.48 5.79 -11.03
N VAL A 83 -0.01 5.93 -9.80
CA VAL A 83 -1.21 6.71 -9.51
C VAL A 83 -0.93 7.72 -8.40
N LYS A 84 -1.31 8.97 -8.64
CA LYS A 84 -1.31 10.03 -7.64
C LYS A 84 -2.66 10.02 -6.91
N LEU A 85 -2.62 9.74 -5.62
CA LEU A 85 -3.81 9.70 -4.77
C LEU A 85 -4.30 11.10 -4.40
N SER A 86 -5.54 11.20 -3.94
CA SER A 86 -6.15 12.45 -3.45
C SER A 86 -5.42 13.09 -2.25
N ASN A 87 -4.58 12.33 -1.53
CA ASN A 87 -3.73 12.84 -0.46
C ASN A 87 -2.34 13.32 -0.94
N GLY A 88 -2.10 13.36 -2.25
CA GLY A 88 -0.83 13.76 -2.85
C GLY A 88 0.24 12.66 -2.94
N MET A 89 0.03 11.50 -2.31
CA MET A 89 0.99 10.39 -2.38
C MET A 89 0.93 9.68 -3.73
N GLU A 90 2.10 9.33 -4.25
CA GLU A 90 2.22 8.51 -5.45
C GLU A 90 2.43 7.04 -5.07
N VAL A 91 1.65 6.17 -5.68
CA VAL A 91 1.71 4.73 -5.44
C VAL A 91 1.67 3.94 -6.74
N THR A 92 2.31 2.78 -6.75
CA THR A 92 2.20 1.82 -7.86
C THR A 92 1.11 0.82 -7.53
N ALA A 93 0.12 0.71 -8.40
CA ALA A 93 -1.02 -0.17 -8.25
C ALA A 93 -1.10 -1.18 -9.39
N TYR A 94 -1.47 -2.42 -9.06
CA TYR A 94 -1.68 -3.49 -10.03
C TYR A 94 -3.06 -3.37 -10.68
N ILE A 95 -3.13 -3.61 -11.97
CA ILE A 95 -4.38 -3.65 -12.75
C ILE A 95 -4.79 -5.11 -12.86
N PRO A 96 -5.83 -5.57 -12.12
CA PRO A 96 -6.26 -6.96 -12.16
C PRO A 96 -7.09 -7.27 -13.40
N GLY A 97 -7.07 -8.53 -13.82
CA GLY A 97 -7.86 -9.03 -14.93
C GLY A 97 -7.13 -9.00 -16.27
N GLU A 98 -7.86 -9.39 -17.31
CA GLU A 98 -7.36 -9.46 -18.68
C GLU A 98 -7.75 -8.18 -19.42
N GLY A 99 -6.77 -7.53 -20.04
CA GLY A 99 -6.97 -6.28 -20.76
C GLY A 99 -7.32 -5.10 -19.82
N HIS A 100 -7.17 -3.89 -20.28
CA HIS A 100 -7.59 -2.67 -19.61
C HIS A 100 -7.72 -1.52 -20.61
N ASN A 101 -8.50 -0.51 -20.23
CA ASN A 101 -8.73 0.71 -21.00
C ASN A 101 -8.06 1.94 -20.36
N LEU A 102 -7.20 1.75 -19.36
CA LEU A 102 -6.57 2.85 -18.63
C LEU A 102 -5.48 3.50 -19.45
N GLN A 103 -5.47 4.82 -19.41
CA GLN A 103 -4.47 5.69 -20.04
C GLN A 103 -3.93 6.67 -19.00
N GLU A 104 -3.00 7.52 -19.41
CA GLU A 104 -2.56 8.65 -18.58
C GLU A 104 -3.74 9.58 -18.29
N HIS A 105 -3.77 10.15 -17.10
CA HIS A 105 -4.84 11.02 -16.57
C HIS A 105 -6.18 10.32 -16.28
N SER A 106 -6.31 9.00 -16.51
CA SER A 106 -7.52 8.27 -16.10
C SER A 106 -7.73 8.32 -14.60
N ILE A 107 -8.97 8.54 -14.20
CA ILE A 107 -9.38 8.54 -12.79
C ILE A 107 -9.65 7.09 -12.37
N VAL A 108 -9.06 6.67 -11.26
CA VAL A 108 -9.17 5.30 -10.75
C VAL A 108 -9.45 5.27 -9.26
N MET A 109 -10.06 4.18 -8.81
CA MET A 109 -10.19 3.87 -7.40
C MET A 109 -9.17 2.81 -7.01
N ILE A 110 -8.47 3.04 -5.91
CA ILE A 110 -7.43 2.14 -5.40
C ILE A 110 -7.86 1.52 -4.09
N ARG A 111 -7.57 0.23 -3.94
CA ARG A 111 -7.67 -0.54 -2.70
C ARG A 111 -6.32 -1.07 -2.25
N GLY A 112 -6.19 -1.40 -1.00
CA GLY A 112 -5.04 -2.11 -0.47
C GLY A 112 -5.00 -3.57 -0.94
N GLY A 113 -3.81 -4.13 -0.93
CA GLY A 113 -3.53 -5.52 -1.29
C GLY A 113 -2.16 -5.65 -1.95
N ARG A 114 -1.27 -6.42 -1.35
CA ARG A 114 0.06 -6.66 -1.90
C ARG A 114 0.01 -7.72 -2.99
N VAL A 115 0.74 -7.49 -4.06
CA VAL A 115 1.01 -8.49 -5.10
C VAL A 115 2.32 -9.19 -4.74
N LYS A 116 2.27 -10.51 -4.50
CA LYS A 116 3.45 -11.30 -4.11
C LYS A 116 4.53 -11.30 -5.19
N ASP A 117 4.12 -11.32 -6.45
CA ASP A 117 5.01 -11.40 -7.62
C ASP A 117 5.75 -10.09 -7.92
N LEU A 118 5.18 -8.95 -7.52
CA LEU A 118 5.69 -7.63 -7.88
C LEU A 118 6.27 -6.94 -6.65
N PRO A 119 7.60 -6.74 -6.59
CA PRO A 119 8.21 -5.99 -5.49
C PRO A 119 7.68 -4.56 -5.43
N GLY A 120 7.35 -4.09 -4.22
CA GLY A 120 6.90 -2.71 -4.00
C GLY A 120 5.44 -2.42 -4.36
N VAL A 121 4.72 -3.30 -5.04
CA VAL A 121 3.30 -3.12 -5.38
C VAL A 121 2.41 -3.60 -4.23
N ARG A 122 1.77 -2.66 -3.53
CA ARG A 122 0.93 -2.89 -2.35
C ARG A 122 -0.54 -2.53 -2.56
N TYR A 123 -0.91 -2.16 -3.79
CA TYR A 123 -2.24 -1.64 -4.12
C TYR A 123 -2.78 -2.29 -5.38
N HIS A 124 -4.10 -2.35 -5.48
CA HIS A 124 -4.82 -2.80 -6.66
C HIS A 124 -5.78 -1.71 -7.12
N ILE A 125 -5.97 -1.61 -8.42
CA ILE A 125 -7.04 -0.79 -9.01
C ILE A 125 -8.34 -1.59 -8.96
N VAL A 126 -9.43 -0.93 -8.59
CA VAL A 126 -10.77 -1.51 -8.57
C VAL A 126 -11.37 -1.42 -9.96
N ARG A 127 -11.74 -2.56 -10.54
CA ARG A 127 -12.37 -2.63 -11.86
C ARG A 127 -13.84 -2.23 -11.82
N GLY A 128 -14.33 -1.63 -12.90
CA GLY A 128 -15.73 -1.23 -13.03
C GLY A 128 -16.09 0.05 -12.27
N VAL A 129 -15.11 0.82 -11.83
CA VAL A 129 -15.31 2.07 -11.10
C VAL A 129 -14.53 3.19 -11.79
N TYR A 130 -15.15 4.35 -11.94
CA TYR A 130 -14.62 5.50 -12.70
C TYR A 130 -14.22 5.09 -14.12
N ASP A 131 -13.02 5.48 -14.56
CA ASP A 131 -12.56 5.24 -15.92
C ASP A 131 -12.04 3.81 -16.15
N CYS A 132 -11.94 3.01 -15.09
CA CYS A 132 -11.51 1.62 -15.21
C CYS A 132 -12.69 0.70 -15.54
N GLY A 133 -12.86 0.33 -16.79
CA GLY A 133 -13.90 -0.60 -17.23
C GLY A 133 -13.80 -1.99 -16.58
N GLY A 134 -14.92 -2.70 -16.50
CA GLY A 134 -14.96 -4.11 -16.13
C GLY A 134 -14.24 -5.00 -17.15
N VAL A 135 -13.96 -6.25 -16.79
CA VAL A 135 -13.36 -7.23 -17.72
C VAL A 135 -14.46 -7.79 -18.61
N GLU A 136 -14.31 -7.68 -19.92
CA GLU A 136 -15.27 -8.19 -20.90
C GLU A 136 -15.36 -9.71 -20.87
N GLY A 137 -16.56 -10.26 -21.12
CA GLY A 137 -16.80 -11.70 -21.23
C GLY A 137 -16.66 -12.50 -19.93
N ARG A 138 -16.39 -11.87 -18.80
CA ARG A 138 -16.17 -12.55 -17.52
C ARG A 138 -17.46 -13.05 -16.90
N LYS A 139 -17.57 -14.37 -16.75
CA LYS A 139 -18.76 -15.03 -16.15
C LYS A 139 -18.57 -15.38 -14.66
N LYS A 140 -17.37 -15.81 -14.27
CA LYS A 140 -17.03 -16.18 -12.88
C LYS A 140 -16.38 -15.02 -12.14
N GLU A 141 -16.65 -14.92 -10.83
CA GLU A 141 -16.08 -13.88 -9.94
C GLU A 141 -16.32 -12.44 -10.43
N ARG A 142 -17.47 -12.18 -11.02
CA ARG A 142 -17.81 -10.91 -11.67
C ARG A 142 -17.59 -9.69 -10.78
N SER A 143 -17.96 -9.77 -9.51
CA SER A 143 -17.80 -8.66 -8.55
C SER A 143 -16.34 -8.24 -8.35
N LYS A 144 -15.39 -9.17 -8.46
CA LYS A 144 -13.95 -8.85 -8.35
C LYS A 144 -13.41 -8.11 -9.57
N TYR A 145 -14.07 -8.26 -10.72
CA TYR A 145 -13.63 -7.71 -12.01
C TYR A 145 -14.60 -6.66 -12.56
N GLY A 146 -15.52 -6.17 -11.77
CA GLY A 146 -16.39 -5.06 -12.14
C GLY A 146 -17.43 -5.38 -13.23
N VAL A 147 -17.87 -6.63 -13.35
CA VAL A 147 -18.81 -7.07 -14.38
C VAL A 147 -20.23 -7.15 -13.83
N LYS A 148 -21.18 -6.52 -14.50
CA LYS A 148 -22.62 -6.57 -14.17
C LYS A 148 -23.18 -7.97 -14.47
N LYS A 149 -24.28 -8.32 -13.77
CA LYS A 149 -25.05 -9.54 -14.10
C LYS A 149 -25.61 -9.41 -15.52
N PRO A 150 -25.40 -10.40 -16.40
CA PRO A 150 -26.10 -10.40 -17.68
C PRO A 150 -27.61 -10.47 -17.42
N LYS A 151 -28.35 -9.69 -18.19
CA LYS A 151 -29.83 -9.73 -18.20
C LYS A 151 -30.31 -11.04 -18.80
#